data_0d00173353f2fb3701c3f20011b7db2f
#
_entry.id   0d00173353f2fb3701c3f20011b7db2f
#
_cell.length_a   1.000
_cell.length_b   1.000
_cell.length_c   1.000
_cell.angle_alpha   90.00
_cell.angle_beta   90.00
_cell.angle_gamma   90.00
#
_symmetry.space_group_name_H-M   'P 1'
#
loop_
_entity.id
_entity.type
_entity.pdbx_description
1 polymer ?
#
loop_
_entity_poly.entity_id
_entity_poly.type
_entity_poly.pdbx_seq_one_letter_code
_entity_poly.pdbx_strand_id
1 'polypeptide(L)'
;MKRRSLGQHYLIDPGVVRRIVELAQIRPSDRVLEIGTGRGALTRELAGLGAGFEGYELDRRNYEETLAAVRGREADVSLGDAFKQRPSFDVLVSSLPYSESARFIEWLCGANFERAVVVLQEDFVRKIMASPGARDYRGISALAQIAFDIKVLERVSRKSFAPQPRVNSVIVSFAPKLLVSEAEAANVMRLFSLRRRQVDSALSELGMEGVGGHGRRRIYSLTPEEVDELCRAPGQT
;
A
#
# COMPACT_ATOMS: atom_id res chain seq x y z
N MET A 1 -24.43 -17.47 -8.09
CA MET A 1 -23.91 -16.13 -7.66
C MET A 1 -22.99 -15.60 -8.75
N LYS A 2 -23.31 -14.45 -9.39
CA LYS A 2 -22.39 -13.79 -10.32
C LYS A 2 -21.16 -13.35 -9.53
N ARG A 3 -19.98 -13.95 -9.79
CA ARG A 3 -18.69 -13.47 -9.31
C ARG A 3 -18.56 -12.02 -9.77
N ARG A 4 -18.53 -11.06 -8.84
CA ARG A 4 -18.00 -9.72 -9.14
C ARG A 4 -16.59 -9.95 -9.64
N SER A 5 -16.28 -9.55 -10.87
CA SER A 5 -14.91 -9.50 -11.34
C SER A 5 -14.16 -8.58 -10.37
N LEU A 6 -13.14 -9.09 -9.70
CA LEU A 6 -12.35 -8.37 -8.69
C LEU A 6 -11.56 -7.19 -9.29
N GLY A 7 -11.88 -6.76 -10.51
CA GLY A 7 -11.12 -5.70 -11.19
C GLY A 7 -9.64 -6.06 -11.40
N GLN A 8 -9.36 -7.35 -11.51
CA GLN A 8 -8.00 -7.88 -11.64
C GLN A 8 -7.45 -7.57 -13.04
N HIS A 9 -6.29 -6.96 -13.06
CA HIS A 9 -5.47 -6.70 -14.24
C HIS A 9 -4.13 -7.38 -14.03
N TYR A 10 -3.89 -8.49 -14.74
CA TYR A 10 -2.64 -9.25 -14.59
C TYR A 10 -1.52 -8.61 -15.38
N LEU A 11 -0.37 -8.44 -14.76
CA LEU A 11 0.84 -7.98 -15.41
C LEU A 11 1.32 -9.07 -16.40
N ILE A 12 1.44 -8.71 -17.68
CA ILE A 12 1.81 -9.63 -18.76
C ILE A 12 3.09 -9.24 -19.47
N ASP A 13 3.65 -8.07 -19.20
CA ASP A 13 4.84 -7.54 -19.84
C ASP A 13 6.10 -7.98 -19.07
N PRO A 14 6.93 -8.87 -19.64
CA PRO A 14 8.11 -9.37 -18.96
C PRO A 14 9.17 -8.28 -18.71
N GLY A 15 9.21 -7.23 -19.53
CA GLY A 15 10.11 -6.09 -19.33
C GLY A 15 9.75 -5.32 -18.08
N VAL A 16 8.46 -5.07 -17.87
CA VAL A 16 7.96 -4.39 -16.67
C VAL A 16 8.16 -5.27 -15.42
N VAL A 17 7.93 -6.59 -15.54
CA VAL A 17 8.17 -7.54 -14.43
C VAL A 17 9.63 -7.46 -13.97
N ARG A 18 10.59 -7.61 -14.88
CA ARG A 18 12.03 -7.49 -14.55
C ARG A 18 12.37 -6.14 -13.95
N ARG A 19 11.78 -5.08 -14.50
CA ARG A 19 12.03 -3.72 -14.01
C ARG A 19 11.56 -3.51 -12.57
N ILE A 20 10.41 -4.06 -12.19
CA ILE A 20 9.91 -4.02 -10.81
C ILE A 20 10.90 -4.72 -9.87
N VAL A 21 11.37 -5.90 -10.25
CA VAL A 21 12.33 -6.70 -9.46
C VAL A 21 13.66 -5.96 -9.30
N GLU A 22 14.19 -5.36 -10.39
CA GLU A 22 15.40 -4.54 -10.32
C GLU A 22 15.25 -3.36 -9.35
N LEU A 23 14.11 -2.64 -9.43
CA LEU A 23 13.83 -1.49 -8.57
C LEU A 23 13.62 -1.87 -7.11
N ALA A 24 13.25 -3.11 -6.82
CA ALA A 24 13.12 -3.63 -5.47
C ALA A 24 14.47 -3.85 -4.78
N GLN A 25 15.59 -3.94 -5.54
CA GLN A 25 16.95 -4.09 -5.01
C GLN A 25 17.08 -5.19 -3.94
N ILE A 26 16.51 -6.36 -4.25
CA ILE A 26 16.45 -7.49 -3.33
C ILE A 26 17.85 -8.05 -3.09
N ARG A 27 18.22 -8.25 -1.83
CA ARG A 27 19.46 -8.91 -1.40
C ARG A 27 19.21 -10.39 -1.11
N PRO A 28 20.22 -11.27 -1.22
CA PRO A 28 20.05 -12.70 -0.92
C PRO A 28 19.57 -13.01 0.51
N SER A 29 19.79 -12.08 1.44
CA SER A 29 19.35 -12.19 2.84
C SER A 29 17.95 -11.69 3.11
N ASP A 30 17.33 -10.99 2.15
CA ASP A 30 16.03 -10.36 2.36
C ASP A 30 14.91 -11.41 2.36
N ARG A 31 13.97 -11.27 3.27
CA ARG A 31 12.68 -11.96 3.24
C ARG A 31 11.73 -11.16 2.36
N VAL A 32 11.33 -11.75 1.26
CA VAL A 32 10.50 -11.09 0.25
C VAL A 32 9.05 -11.52 0.40
N LEU A 33 8.15 -10.54 0.48
CA LEU A 33 6.71 -10.76 0.49
C LEU A 33 6.09 -10.32 -0.83
N GLU A 34 5.25 -11.15 -1.42
CA GLU A 34 4.36 -10.79 -2.53
C GLU A 34 2.89 -10.89 -2.09
N ILE A 35 2.14 -9.80 -2.23
CA ILE A 35 0.69 -9.77 -1.98
C ILE A 35 -0.05 -9.81 -3.31
N GLY A 36 -0.88 -10.86 -3.51
CA GLY A 36 -1.61 -11.06 -4.76
C GLY A 36 -0.71 -11.57 -5.88
N THR A 37 -0.26 -12.83 -5.76
CA THR A 37 0.65 -13.43 -6.75
C THR A 37 0.05 -13.54 -8.16
N GLY A 38 -1.30 -13.48 -8.24
CA GLY A 38 -2.02 -13.52 -9.50
C GLY A 38 -1.74 -14.79 -10.29
N ARG A 39 -1.14 -14.65 -11.47
CA ARG A 39 -0.72 -15.78 -12.31
C ARG A 39 0.76 -16.12 -12.21
N GLY A 40 1.43 -15.61 -11.19
CA GLY A 40 2.82 -15.91 -10.89
C GLY A 40 3.85 -15.15 -11.75
N ALA A 41 3.48 -14.05 -12.38
CA ALA A 41 4.41 -13.30 -13.23
C ALA A 41 5.58 -12.72 -12.44
N LEU A 42 5.32 -12.02 -11.32
CA LEU A 42 6.34 -11.53 -10.39
C LEU A 42 6.93 -12.68 -9.58
N THR A 43 6.08 -13.57 -9.04
CA THR A 43 6.48 -14.71 -8.23
C THR A 43 7.61 -15.51 -8.85
N ARG A 44 7.52 -15.79 -10.16
CA ARG A 44 8.53 -16.56 -10.89
C ARG A 44 9.89 -15.86 -10.91
N GLU A 45 9.91 -14.55 -11.05
CA GLU A 45 11.18 -13.79 -11.04
C GLU A 45 11.73 -13.65 -9.63
N LEU A 46 10.86 -13.45 -8.63
CA LEU A 46 11.24 -13.32 -7.22
C LEU A 46 11.78 -14.63 -6.65
N ALA A 47 11.13 -15.75 -6.91
CA ALA A 47 11.55 -17.08 -6.51
C ALA A 47 12.91 -17.51 -7.11
N GLY A 48 13.34 -16.87 -8.19
CA GLY A 48 14.63 -17.12 -8.83
C GLY A 48 15.82 -16.41 -8.21
N LEU A 49 15.60 -15.51 -7.25
CA LEU A 49 16.66 -14.66 -6.68
C LEU A 49 17.36 -15.27 -5.46
N GLY A 50 16.95 -16.44 -4.99
CA GLY A 50 17.51 -17.10 -3.82
C GLY A 50 17.25 -16.42 -2.48
N ALA A 51 16.44 -15.35 -2.46
CA ALA A 51 15.95 -14.73 -1.23
C ALA A 51 14.82 -15.58 -0.63
N GLY A 52 14.62 -15.53 0.69
CA GLY A 52 13.43 -16.10 1.33
C GLY A 52 12.18 -15.44 0.75
N PHE A 53 11.28 -16.23 0.19
CA PHE A 53 10.09 -15.74 -0.50
C PHE A 53 8.82 -16.31 0.10
N GLU A 54 7.86 -15.42 0.37
CA GLU A 54 6.51 -15.76 0.80
C GLU A 54 5.50 -15.01 -0.06
N GLY A 55 4.52 -15.70 -0.62
CA GLY A 55 3.48 -15.14 -1.46
C GLY A 55 2.07 -15.48 -0.99
N TYR A 56 1.12 -14.57 -1.17
CA TYR A 56 -0.29 -14.80 -0.86
C TYR A 56 -1.18 -14.54 -2.07
N GLU A 57 -2.15 -15.42 -2.29
CA GLU A 57 -3.19 -15.24 -3.29
C GLU A 57 -4.56 -15.62 -2.71
N LEU A 58 -5.54 -14.77 -2.96
CA LEU A 58 -6.90 -14.96 -2.45
C LEU A 58 -7.78 -15.84 -3.36
N ASP A 59 -7.57 -15.75 -4.67
CA ASP A 59 -8.31 -16.54 -5.65
C ASP A 59 -7.64 -17.89 -5.88
N ARG A 60 -8.39 -18.98 -5.62
CA ARG A 60 -7.89 -20.36 -5.75
C ARG A 60 -7.34 -20.67 -7.14
N ARG A 61 -7.98 -20.18 -8.19
CA ARG A 61 -7.52 -20.44 -9.57
C ARG A 61 -6.18 -19.77 -9.84
N ASN A 62 -6.04 -18.50 -9.44
CA ASN A 62 -4.76 -17.80 -9.55
C ASN A 62 -3.66 -18.48 -8.73
N TYR A 63 -3.98 -18.91 -7.52
CA TYR A 63 -3.08 -19.67 -6.65
C TYR A 63 -2.56 -20.94 -7.37
N GLU A 64 -3.44 -21.74 -7.99
CA GLU A 64 -3.08 -22.94 -8.74
C GLU A 64 -2.21 -22.60 -9.98
N GLU A 65 -2.53 -21.50 -10.69
CA GLU A 65 -1.72 -20.99 -11.80
C GLU A 65 -0.33 -20.55 -11.32
N THR A 66 -0.24 -19.88 -10.16
CA THR A 66 1.05 -19.48 -9.55
C THR A 66 1.89 -20.70 -9.16
N LEU A 67 1.32 -21.70 -8.48
CA LEU A 67 2.04 -22.92 -8.13
C LEU A 67 2.62 -23.65 -9.36
N ALA A 68 1.86 -23.66 -10.47
CA ALA A 68 2.35 -24.22 -11.73
C ALA A 68 3.51 -23.40 -12.31
N ALA A 69 3.46 -22.06 -12.21
CA ALA A 69 4.48 -21.16 -12.72
C ALA A 69 5.81 -21.25 -11.96
N VAL A 70 5.78 -21.60 -10.66
CA VAL A 70 6.98 -21.72 -9.81
C VAL A 70 7.40 -23.17 -9.55
N ARG A 71 6.83 -24.13 -10.27
CA ARG A 71 7.18 -25.56 -10.10
C ARG A 71 8.68 -25.78 -10.22
N GLY A 72 9.29 -26.42 -9.20
CA GLY A 72 10.73 -26.70 -9.14
C GLY A 72 11.56 -25.51 -8.68
N ARG A 73 10.95 -24.45 -8.18
CA ARG A 73 11.60 -23.33 -7.52
C ARG A 73 11.27 -23.32 -6.04
N GLU A 74 12.14 -22.73 -5.24
CA GLU A 74 11.92 -22.52 -3.82
C GLU A 74 11.04 -21.29 -3.63
N ALA A 75 9.74 -21.51 -3.43
CA ALA A 75 8.75 -20.46 -3.23
C ALA A 75 7.64 -20.96 -2.31
N ASP A 76 7.43 -20.29 -1.20
CA ASP A 76 6.29 -20.50 -0.33
C ASP A 76 5.12 -19.64 -0.79
N VAL A 77 4.05 -20.27 -1.25
CA VAL A 77 2.84 -19.56 -1.71
C VAL A 77 1.64 -20.10 -0.96
N SER A 78 0.91 -19.22 -0.31
CA SER A 78 -0.27 -19.53 0.49
C SER A 78 -1.56 -19.04 -0.14
N LEU A 79 -2.61 -19.89 -0.12
CA LEU A 79 -3.98 -19.48 -0.46
C LEU A 79 -4.59 -18.75 0.73
N GLY A 80 -4.71 -17.42 0.66
CA GLY A 80 -5.24 -16.63 1.76
C GLY A 80 -5.20 -15.13 1.54
N ASP A 81 -5.74 -14.41 2.52
CA ASP A 81 -5.75 -12.96 2.56
C ASP A 81 -4.52 -12.47 3.34
N ALA A 82 -3.51 -11.95 2.64
CA ALA A 82 -2.28 -11.44 3.24
C ALA A 82 -2.52 -10.36 4.31
N PHE A 83 -3.56 -9.53 4.13
CA PHE A 83 -3.87 -8.47 5.08
C PHE A 83 -4.43 -8.97 6.43
N LYS A 84 -4.88 -10.23 6.48
CA LYS A 84 -5.28 -10.90 7.73
C LYS A 84 -4.14 -11.64 8.40
N GLN A 85 -3.11 -11.96 7.65
CA GLN A 85 -1.86 -12.48 8.14
C GLN A 85 -0.95 -11.30 8.48
N ARG A 86 0.02 -11.50 9.33
CA ARG A 86 1.06 -10.51 9.61
C ARG A 86 2.43 -11.14 9.33
N PRO A 87 2.72 -11.47 8.07
CA PRO A 87 4.00 -12.06 7.71
C PRO A 87 5.14 -11.12 8.07
N SER A 88 6.28 -11.69 8.40
CA SER A 88 7.49 -10.94 8.66
C SER A 88 8.32 -10.88 7.38
N PHE A 89 8.62 -9.68 6.90
CA PHE A 89 9.34 -9.45 5.65
C PHE A 89 10.25 -8.23 5.75
N ASP A 90 11.24 -8.18 4.89
CA ASP A 90 12.16 -7.05 4.76
C ASP A 90 11.81 -6.22 3.51
N VAL A 91 11.40 -6.90 2.43
CA VAL A 91 11.03 -6.29 1.16
C VAL A 91 9.67 -6.79 0.71
N LEU A 92 8.78 -5.86 0.34
CA LEU A 92 7.50 -6.18 -0.29
C LEU A 92 7.53 -5.81 -1.77
N VAL A 93 7.13 -6.76 -2.63
CA VAL A 93 6.96 -6.52 -4.08
C VAL A 93 5.56 -6.97 -4.48
N SER A 94 4.80 -6.12 -5.17
CA SER A 94 3.44 -6.48 -5.55
C SER A 94 2.91 -5.72 -6.75
N SER A 95 2.01 -6.35 -7.48
CA SER A 95 1.12 -5.71 -8.46
C SER A 95 -0.33 -5.89 -8.00
N LEU A 96 -0.77 -5.02 -7.10
CA LEU A 96 -2.04 -5.13 -6.40
C LEU A 96 -3.27 -4.90 -7.29
N PRO A 97 -4.38 -5.63 -7.04
CA PRO A 97 -5.67 -5.21 -7.55
C PRO A 97 -6.00 -3.80 -7.09
N TYR A 98 -6.46 -2.95 -8.00
CA TYR A 98 -6.67 -1.52 -7.72
C TYR A 98 -7.68 -1.24 -6.60
N SER A 99 -8.65 -2.14 -6.39
CA SER A 99 -9.60 -2.06 -5.29
C SER A 99 -8.95 -2.17 -3.90
N GLU A 100 -7.78 -2.79 -3.81
CA GLU A 100 -7.10 -3.06 -2.55
C GLU A 100 -6.09 -1.97 -2.15
N SER A 101 -5.88 -0.95 -3.00
CA SER A 101 -4.82 0.05 -2.79
C SER A 101 -4.94 0.82 -1.46
N ALA A 102 -6.16 1.19 -1.04
CA ALA A 102 -6.35 1.90 0.24
C ALA A 102 -6.11 0.97 1.43
N ARG A 103 -6.66 -0.25 1.38
CA ARG A 103 -6.47 -1.28 2.41
C ARG A 103 -4.99 -1.66 2.55
N PHE A 104 -4.26 -1.71 1.44
CA PHE A 104 -2.83 -1.93 1.43
C PHE A 104 -2.07 -0.85 2.21
N ILE A 105 -2.36 0.43 1.99
CA ILE A 105 -1.71 1.53 2.73
C ILE A 105 -2.00 1.42 4.22
N GLU A 106 -3.27 1.19 4.61
CA GLU A 106 -3.67 1.05 6.01
C GLU A 106 -2.96 -0.14 6.68
N TRP A 107 -2.85 -1.27 5.99
CA TRP A 107 -2.16 -2.45 6.48
C TRP A 107 -0.64 -2.23 6.58
N LEU A 108 -0.03 -1.61 5.56
CA LEU A 108 1.42 -1.38 5.50
C LEU A 108 1.89 -0.43 6.61
N CYS A 109 1.08 0.53 7.03
CA CYS A 109 1.40 1.47 8.11
C CYS A 109 1.77 0.79 9.43
N GLY A 110 1.19 -0.38 9.71
CA GLY A 110 1.47 -1.17 10.91
C GLY A 110 2.53 -2.28 10.70
N ALA A 111 3.17 -2.34 9.54
CA ALA A 111 4.18 -3.35 9.24
C ALA A 111 5.61 -2.84 9.48
N ASN A 112 6.48 -3.74 9.95
CA ASN A 112 7.91 -3.46 10.03
C ASN A 112 8.60 -4.04 8.80
N PHE A 113 9.24 -3.19 7.99
CA PHE A 113 9.89 -3.57 6.75
C PHE A 113 10.97 -2.55 6.37
N GLU A 114 11.85 -2.88 5.42
CA GLU A 114 12.85 -1.94 4.93
C GLU A 114 12.34 -1.11 3.74
N ARG A 115 11.65 -1.77 2.79
CA ARG A 115 11.12 -1.12 1.58
C ARG A 115 9.98 -1.92 0.95
N ALA A 116 9.08 -1.22 0.27
CA ALA A 116 8.08 -1.85 -0.58
C ALA A 116 8.13 -1.23 -1.98
N VAL A 117 8.01 -2.07 -3.02
CA VAL A 117 7.93 -1.65 -4.43
C VAL A 117 6.67 -2.23 -5.03
N VAL A 118 5.72 -1.36 -5.35
CA VAL A 118 4.35 -1.77 -5.68
C VAL A 118 3.86 -1.07 -6.93
N VAL A 119 3.12 -1.80 -7.77
CA VAL A 119 2.41 -1.20 -8.91
C VAL A 119 1.02 -0.77 -8.47
N LEU A 120 0.74 0.53 -8.58
CA LEU A 120 -0.53 1.14 -8.21
C LEU A 120 -1.08 2.00 -9.34
N GLN A 121 -2.38 2.32 -9.30
CA GLN A 121 -2.98 3.28 -10.22
C GLN A 121 -2.36 4.68 -10.05
N GLU A 122 -2.05 5.34 -11.16
CA GLU A 122 -1.45 6.69 -11.15
C GLU A 122 -2.33 7.70 -10.39
N ASP A 123 -3.66 7.62 -10.54
CA ASP A 123 -4.60 8.52 -9.84
C ASP A 123 -4.63 8.30 -8.32
N PHE A 124 -4.49 7.05 -7.88
CA PHE A 124 -4.41 6.74 -6.46
C PHE A 124 -3.10 7.26 -5.85
N VAL A 125 -1.98 7.08 -6.56
CA VAL A 125 -0.68 7.59 -6.09
C VAL A 125 -0.69 9.11 -6.02
N ARG A 126 -1.26 9.80 -7.02
CA ARG A 126 -1.45 11.27 -6.97
C ARG A 126 -2.28 11.69 -5.76
N LYS A 127 -3.31 10.91 -5.39
CA LYS A 127 -4.12 11.17 -4.20
C LYS A 127 -3.31 11.02 -2.90
N ILE A 128 -2.56 9.92 -2.72
CA ILE A 128 -1.79 9.72 -1.48
C ILE A 128 -0.62 10.70 -1.35
N MET A 129 -0.15 11.28 -2.46
CA MET A 129 0.90 12.31 -2.48
C MET A 129 0.34 13.75 -2.57
N ALA A 130 -0.98 13.93 -2.47
CA ALA A 130 -1.59 15.25 -2.52
C ALA A 130 -1.15 16.11 -1.33
N SER A 131 -0.84 17.39 -1.59
CA SER A 131 -0.42 18.33 -0.55
C SER A 131 -1.59 18.77 0.33
N PRO A 132 -1.35 19.16 1.59
CA PRO A 132 -2.32 19.80 2.47
C PRO A 132 -3.02 20.97 1.76
N GLY A 133 -4.32 21.11 1.96
CA GLY A 133 -5.16 22.12 1.28
C GLY A 133 -5.64 21.72 -0.11
N ALA A 134 -5.01 20.76 -0.78
CA ALA A 134 -5.42 20.32 -2.11
C ALA A 134 -6.79 19.63 -2.09
N ARG A 135 -7.51 19.69 -3.23
CA ARG A 135 -8.83 19.05 -3.39
C ARG A 135 -8.77 17.55 -3.07
N ASP A 136 -7.69 16.88 -3.48
CA ASP A 136 -7.54 15.43 -3.38
C ASP A 136 -6.83 14.98 -2.09
N TYR A 137 -6.43 15.91 -1.22
CA TYR A 137 -5.89 15.58 0.10
C TYR A 137 -6.98 15.00 1.00
N ARG A 138 -6.79 13.78 1.46
CA ARG A 138 -7.72 12.95 2.24
C ARG A 138 -7.02 12.29 3.43
N GLY A 139 -7.77 11.59 4.29
CA GLY A 139 -7.21 10.81 5.38
C GLY A 139 -6.14 9.83 4.92
N ILE A 140 -6.39 9.11 3.82
CA ILE A 140 -5.40 8.18 3.26
C ILE A 140 -4.13 8.92 2.75
N SER A 141 -4.25 10.18 2.33
CA SER A 141 -3.10 11.00 1.92
C SER A 141 -2.25 11.39 3.13
N ALA A 142 -2.89 11.86 4.20
CA ALA A 142 -2.22 12.18 5.46
C ALA A 142 -1.55 10.93 6.05
N LEU A 143 -2.30 9.84 6.17
CA LEU A 143 -1.81 8.56 6.70
C LEU A 143 -0.57 8.05 5.94
N ALA A 144 -0.64 8.01 4.62
CA ALA A 144 0.48 7.54 3.80
C ALA A 144 1.73 8.43 3.95
N GLN A 145 1.55 9.75 4.05
CA GLN A 145 2.66 10.71 4.20
C GLN A 145 3.22 10.77 5.62
N ILE A 146 2.43 10.43 6.63
CA ILE A 146 2.91 10.19 8.01
C ILE A 146 3.80 8.96 8.04
N ALA A 147 3.32 7.86 7.49
CA ALA A 147 3.96 6.55 7.63
C ALA A 147 5.16 6.34 6.70
N PHE A 148 5.19 6.99 5.51
CA PHE A 148 6.14 6.64 4.46
C PHE A 148 6.77 7.84 3.74
N ASP A 149 8.02 7.64 3.30
CA ASP A 149 8.59 8.34 2.17
C ASP A 149 8.15 7.63 0.89
N ILE A 150 7.40 8.35 0.03
CA ILE A 150 6.78 7.81 -1.17
C ILE A 150 7.48 8.38 -2.40
N LYS A 151 7.96 7.49 -3.30
CA LYS A 151 8.60 7.91 -4.55
C LYS A 151 7.98 7.19 -5.74
N VAL A 152 7.54 7.97 -6.73
CA VAL A 152 7.17 7.41 -8.04
C VAL A 152 8.46 7.10 -8.79
N LEU A 153 8.67 5.84 -9.13
CA LEU A 153 9.88 5.38 -9.78
C LEU A 153 9.74 5.39 -11.31
N GLU A 154 8.62 4.80 -11.82
CA GLU A 154 8.42 4.65 -13.25
C GLU A 154 6.93 4.55 -13.61
N ARG A 155 6.56 5.00 -14.80
CA ARG A 155 5.21 4.81 -15.34
C ARG A 155 5.09 3.47 -16.05
N VAL A 156 3.95 2.81 -15.83
CA VAL A 156 3.61 1.54 -16.47
C VAL A 156 2.40 1.74 -17.39
N SER A 157 2.60 1.41 -18.67
CA SER A 157 1.52 1.50 -19.65
C SER A 157 0.41 0.52 -19.31
N ARG A 158 -0.83 0.95 -19.51
CA ARG A 158 -2.00 0.06 -19.41
C ARG A 158 -1.93 -1.16 -20.34
N LYS A 159 -1.13 -1.10 -21.43
CA LYS A 159 -0.91 -2.21 -22.36
C LYS A 159 -0.11 -3.36 -21.74
N SER A 160 0.61 -3.10 -20.64
CA SER A 160 1.37 -4.13 -19.93
C SER A 160 0.51 -5.06 -19.07
N PHE A 161 -0.85 -4.89 -19.12
CA PHE A 161 -1.79 -5.69 -18.34
C PHE A 161 -2.86 -6.36 -19.22
N ALA A 162 -3.36 -7.52 -18.75
CA ALA A 162 -4.50 -8.22 -19.34
C ALA A 162 -5.50 -8.67 -18.22
N PRO A 163 -6.81 -8.33 -18.33
CA PRO A 163 -7.36 -7.36 -19.28
C PRO A 163 -6.77 -5.97 -19.08
N GLN A 164 -6.70 -5.18 -20.15
CA GLN A 164 -6.13 -3.83 -20.10
C GLN A 164 -6.98 -2.91 -19.21
N PRO A 165 -6.39 -2.20 -18.22
CA PRO A 165 -7.10 -1.21 -17.40
C PRO A 165 -7.45 0.05 -18.21
N ARG A 166 -8.35 0.86 -17.65
CA ARG A 166 -8.74 2.14 -18.27
C ARG A 166 -7.71 3.27 -18.04
N VAL A 167 -6.89 3.13 -16.98
CA VAL A 167 -5.92 4.14 -16.54
C VAL A 167 -4.51 3.54 -16.51
N ASN A 168 -3.51 4.39 -16.51
CA ASN A 168 -2.11 3.96 -16.35
C ASN A 168 -1.82 3.63 -14.88
N SER A 169 -0.74 2.89 -14.70
CA SER A 169 -0.17 2.58 -13.41
C SER A 169 1.21 3.21 -13.25
N VAL A 170 1.72 3.20 -12.05
CA VAL A 170 3.09 3.60 -11.73
C VAL A 170 3.70 2.59 -10.79
N ILE A 171 5.01 2.39 -10.90
CA ILE A 171 5.81 1.70 -9.91
C ILE A 171 6.15 2.73 -8.84
N VAL A 172 5.83 2.41 -7.59
CA VAL A 172 6.02 3.29 -6.43
C VAL A 172 6.83 2.57 -5.39
N SER A 173 7.80 3.26 -4.79
CA SER A 173 8.48 2.78 -3.59
C SER A 173 7.94 3.47 -2.34
N PHE A 174 7.86 2.68 -1.28
CA PHE A 174 7.56 3.13 0.07
C PHE A 174 8.75 2.77 0.96
N ALA A 175 9.32 3.77 1.64
CA ALA A 175 10.27 3.56 2.72
C ALA A 175 9.62 4.00 4.04
N PRO A 176 9.71 3.21 5.11
CA PRO A 176 9.07 3.56 6.38
C PRO A 176 9.70 4.82 6.98
N LYS A 177 8.85 5.73 7.47
CA LYS A 177 9.22 6.91 8.26
C LYS A 177 8.81 6.73 9.71
N LEU A 178 7.57 6.33 9.90
CA LEU A 178 6.94 6.18 11.21
C LEU A 178 6.03 4.96 11.21
N LEU A 179 6.14 4.14 12.25
CA LEU A 179 5.19 3.06 12.49
C LEU A 179 3.90 3.67 13.05
N VAL A 180 2.78 3.40 12.39
CA VAL A 180 1.46 3.91 12.77
C VAL A 180 0.59 2.73 13.21
N SER A 181 0.13 2.77 14.44
CA SER A 181 -0.77 1.73 14.96
C SER A 181 -2.15 1.75 14.28
N GLU A 182 -2.89 0.65 14.36
CA GLU A 182 -4.27 0.59 13.83
C GLU A 182 -5.18 1.65 14.46
N ALA A 183 -5.00 1.93 15.74
CA ALA A 183 -5.78 2.95 16.46
C ALA A 183 -5.47 4.37 15.93
N GLU A 184 -4.21 4.69 15.73
CA GLU A 184 -3.79 5.98 15.16
C GLU A 184 -4.26 6.13 13.72
N ALA A 185 -4.12 5.10 12.89
CA ALA A 185 -4.64 5.09 11.52
C ALA A 185 -6.17 5.33 11.51
N ALA A 186 -6.90 4.67 12.40
CA ALA A 186 -8.34 4.87 12.55
C ALA A 186 -8.67 6.31 12.98
N ASN A 187 -7.88 6.90 13.89
CA ASN A 187 -8.06 8.30 14.31
C ASN A 187 -7.84 9.27 13.15
N VAL A 188 -6.82 9.07 12.32
CA VAL A 188 -6.59 9.86 11.10
C VAL A 188 -7.81 9.78 10.18
N MET A 189 -8.34 8.59 9.93
CA MET A 189 -9.50 8.41 9.06
C MET A 189 -10.76 9.05 9.66
N ARG A 190 -10.99 8.94 10.97
CA ARG A 190 -12.08 9.61 11.69
C ARG A 190 -11.96 11.13 11.61
N LEU A 191 -10.78 11.68 11.86
CA LEU A 191 -10.52 13.12 11.76
C LEU A 191 -10.86 13.65 10.37
N PHE A 192 -10.42 12.96 9.33
CA PHE A 192 -10.69 13.34 7.93
C PHE A 192 -12.13 13.09 7.46
N SER A 193 -12.96 12.35 8.19
CA SER A 193 -14.39 12.30 7.92
C SER A 193 -15.04 13.68 8.07
N LEU A 194 -14.48 14.50 8.96
CA LEU A 194 -14.87 15.89 9.20
C LEU A 194 -13.96 16.93 8.50
N ARG A 195 -13.26 16.55 7.45
CA ARG A 195 -12.17 17.31 6.81
C ARG A 195 -12.48 18.78 6.51
N ARG A 196 -13.75 19.14 6.33
CA ARG A 196 -14.19 20.53 6.05
C ARG A 196 -14.50 21.33 7.32
N ARG A 197 -14.54 20.69 8.49
CA ARG A 197 -14.74 21.33 9.79
C ARG A 197 -13.48 22.05 10.25
N GLN A 198 -13.66 23.01 11.15
CA GLN A 198 -12.54 23.58 11.91
C GLN A 198 -12.00 22.53 12.89
N VAL A 199 -10.71 22.59 13.19
CA VAL A 199 -10.00 21.59 13.99
C VAL A 199 -10.65 21.44 15.36
N ASP A 200 -10.83 22.52 16.12
CA ASP A 200 -11.40 22.47 17.46
C ASP A 200 -12.82 21.88 17.48
N SER A 201 -13.64 22.25 16.49
CA SER A 201 -15.00 21.70 16.36
C SER A 201 -15.00 20.21 16.03
N ALA A 202 -14.05 19.76 15.19
CA ALA A 202 -13.94 18.34 14.81
C ALA A 202 -13.43 17.49 15.96
N LEU A 203 -12.42 17.95 16.72
CA LEU A 203 -11.88 17.25 17.87
C LEU A 203 -12.96 17.10 18.97
N SER A 204 -13.69 18.17 19.27
CA SER A 204 -14.81 18.13 20.22
C SER A 204 -15.89 17.13 19.79
N GLU A 205 -16.28 17.12 18.50
CA GLU A 205 -17.30 16.20 17.96
C GLU A 205 -16.83 14.73 18.03
N LEU A 206 -15.53 14.47 17.86
CA LEU A 206 -14.95 13.13 17.89
C LEU A 206 -14.56 12.67 19.29
N GLY A 207 -14.64 13.55 20.33
CA GLY A 207 -14.17 13.25 21.67
C GLY A 207 -12.65 13.03 21.72
N MET A 208 -11.89 13.69 20.84
CA MET A 208 -10.44 13.62 20.79
C MET A 208 -9.85 14.80 21.56
N GLU A 209 -8.86 14.50 22.43
CA GLU A 209 -8.08 15.55 23.10
C GLU A 209 -7.05 16.09 22.10
N GLY A 210 -7.11 17.37 21.79
CA GLY A 210 -6.14 18.01 20.89
C GLY A 210 -5.09 18.79 21.66
N VAL A 211 -3.85 18.72 21.24
CA VAL A 211 -2.83 19.69 21.62
C VAL A 211 -3.20 21.00 20.93
N GLY A 212 -3.53 22.03 21.71
CA GLY A 212 -4.06 23.29 21.19
C GLY A 212 -3.12 24.03 20.25
N GLY A 213 -3.69 24.85 19.37
CA GLY A 213 -2.93 25.76 18.50
C GLY A 213 -3.42 25.82 17.04
N HIS A 214 -4.24 24.88 16.61
CA HIS A 214 -4.70 24.83 15.21
C HIS A 214 -5.94 25.70 14.93
N GLY A 215 -6.69 26.07 15.97
CA GLY A 215 -7.73 27.08 15.98
C GLY A 215 -8.78 26.94 14.88
N ARG A 216 -8.96 28.02 14.12
CA ARG A 216 -9.96 28.11 13.04
C ARG A 216 -9.54 27.44 11.74
N ARG A 217 -8.35 26.83 11.68
CA ARG A 217 -7.91 26.07 10.49
C ARG A 217 -8.85 24.88 10.24
N ARG A 218 -8.94 24.46 9.00
CA ARG A 218 -9.74 23.29 8.61
C ARG A 218 -8.85 22.05 8.56
N ILE A 219 -9.41 20.88 8.91
CA ILE A 219 -8.69 19.60 8.92
C ILE A 219 -7.92 19.37 7.61
N TYR A 220 -8.52 19.63 6.44
CA TYR A 220 -7.85 19.40 5.15
C TYR A 220 -6.62 20.28 4.92
N SER A 221 -6.38 21.31 5.71
CA SER A 221 -5.22 22.20 5.59
C SER A 221 -4.08 21.85 6.54
N LEU A 222 -4.25 20.82 7.39
CA LEU A 222 -3.22 20.34 8.29
C LEU A 222 -2.14 19.57 7.53
N THR A 223 -0.89 19.77 7.96
CA THR A 223 0.22 18.94 7.44
C THR A 223 0.16 17.51 7.99
N PRO A 224 0.85 16.54 7.39
CA PRO A 224 0.92 15.19 7.95
C PRO A 224 1.41 15.17 9.39
N GLU A 225 2.40 15.99 9.75
CA GLU A 225 2.97 16.10 11.09
C GLU A 225 1.94 16.63 12.10
N GLU A 226 1.19 17.68 11.74
CA GLU A 226 0.11 18.21 12.58
C GLU A 226 -1.03 17.20 12.76
N VAL A 227 -1.35 16.42 11.73
CA VAL A 227 -2.34 15.33 11.82
C VAL A 227 -1.85 14.21 12.74
N ASP A 228 -0.57 13.85 12.63
CA ASP A 228 0.05 12.84 13.49
C ASP A 228 -0.02 13.25 14.95
N GLU A 229 0.37 14.49 15.29
CA GLU A 229 0.28 15.03 16.66
C GLU A 229 -1.13 14.93 17.25
N LEU A 230 -2.16 15.21 16.43
CA LEU A 230 -3.56 15.16 16.87
C LEU A 230 -4.11 13.73 17.01
N CYS A 231 -3.53 12.76 16.33
CA CYS A 231 -4.04 11.39 16.24
C CYS A 231 -3.27 10.38 17.08
N ARG A 232 -2.12 10.75 17.62
CA ARG A 232 -1.34 9.88 18.52
C ARG A 232 -2.12 9.58 19.80
N ALA A 233 -2.03 8.35 20.26
CA ALA A 233 -2.56 7.98 21.55
C ALA A 233 -1.77 8.70 22.67
N PRO A 234 -2.43 9.28 23.69
CA PRO A 234 -1.73 9.87 24.82
C PRO A 234 -0.86 8.80 25.50
N GLY A 235 0.48 9.00 25.51
CA GLY A 235 1.42 8.15 26.25
C GLY A 235 2.45 7.38 25.40
N GLN A 236 2.54 7.57 24.09
CA GLN A 236 3.63 7.03 23.25
C GLN A 236 4.54 8.19 22.77
N THR A 237 5.43 8.64 23.65
CA THR A 237 6.62 9.45 23.31
C THR A 237 7.87 8.59 23.43
#